data_06fa6063c5082d901863c55cd3329493
#
_entry.id   06fa6063c5082d901863c55cd3329493
#
_cell.length_a   1.000
_cell.length_b   1.000
_cell.length_c   1.000
_cell.angle_alpha   90.00
_cell.angle_beta   90.00
_cell.angle_gamma   90.00
#
_symmetry.space_group_name_H-M   'P 1'
#
loop_
_entity.id
_entity.type
_entity.pdbx_description
1 polymer ?
#
loop_
_entity_poly.entity_id
_entity_poly.type
_entity_poly.pdbx_seq_one_letter_code
_entity_poly.pdbx_strand_id
1 'polypeptide(L)'
;MAIDIKMPALSPTMEEGTLAKWLVKVGDTVSSGDVMAEIETDKATMEFEAVDEGVIAEILIEEGTEGVKVGAVIARLTVEGEEAAPAPAPAAAAPAADGPAATPTAKKLAEANGIDLAGITGTGPKGKITKEDVEGAIAAGGGAPAPAPAPAPAASPAPAPAPAASAARIIASPLAKRIAADKGIDLAQIKGTGPGGRIVKDDVEGFTPGAAAPAAAPAATSAPAPAAAPAPVAVPTLGGDLDAPYEVLKLNNVRKVIARRLTEAKQTIPHIYLTVDVRLDALLKLRGELNKSLEADGVKLSVNDLLIKALARALQRVPKCNVSFQGDTLFEYSRQDISVAVAAPSGLITPVIRDAGRKGLAQISTEMKELANKARDGKLMPQEYQGGTASLSNLGMFGTKQFDAVINPPQAMILAVGAGEQRPHVIDGALGVATVMSATGSFDHRAIDGADGAQLMQAFQQLVENPMGLVV
;
A
#
# COMPACT_ATOMS: atom_id res chain seq x y z
N MET A 1 37.69 3.25 -19.26
CA MET A 1 36.31 3.79 -19.43
C MET A 1 35.60 3.69 -18.10
N ALA A 2 34.87 4.71 -17.69
CA ALA A 2 34.07 4.65 -16.45
C ALA A 2 32.81 3.84 -16.72
N ILE A 3 32.53 2.86 -15.86
CA ILE A 3 31.31 2.04 -15.87
C ILE A 3 30.39 2.60 -14.81
N ASP A 4 29.15 2.94 -15.17
CA ASP A 4 28.14 3.43 -14.26
C ASP A 4 27.47 2.25 -13.53
N ILE A 5 27.64 2.17 -12.20
CA ILE A 5 26.94 1.23 -11.33
C ILE A 5 25.56 1.80 -11.04
N LYS A 6 24.52 1.04 -11.41
CA LYS A 6 23.13 1.46 -11.27
C LYS A 6 22.45 0.69 -10.14
N MET A 7 21.48 1.34 -9.49
CA MET A 7 20.62 0.74 -8.49
C MET A 7 19.92 -0.51 -9.07
N PRO A 8 20.17 -1.72 -8.56
CA PRO A 8 19.61 -2.95 -9.10
C PRO A 8 18.14 -3.10 -8.74
N ALA A 9 17.40 -3.84 -9.56
CA ALA A 9 16.08 -4.33 -9.23
C ALA A 9 16.21 -5.66 -8.46
N LEU A 10 16.35 -5.60 -7.14
CA LEU A 10 16.50 -6.79 -6.29
C LEU A 10 15.18 -7.56 -6.07
N SER A 11 14.06 -7.02 -6.56
CA SER A 11 12.74 -7.66 -6.54
C SER A 11 11.96 -7.25 -7.79
N PRO A 12 11.11 -8.15 -8.36
CA PRO A 12 10.31 -7.85 -9.57
C PRO A 12 9.36 -6.65 -9.42
N THR A 13 9.05 -6.25 -8.19
CA THR A 13 8.13 -5.15 -7.85
C THR A 13 8.86 -3.94 -7.26
N MET A 14 10.20 -3.93 -7.29
CA MET A 14 10.99 -2.85 -6.71
C MET A 14 11.05 -1.66 -7.70
N GLU A 15 10.50 -0.53 -7.30
CA GLU A 15 10.60 0.74 -8.03
C GLU A 15 11.69 1.64 -7.45
N GLU A 16 11.90 1.57 -6.13
CA GLU A 16 12.90 2.33 -5.38
C GLU A 16 13.43 1.51 -4.19
N GLY A 17 14.63 1.84 -3.70
CA GLY A 17 15.25 1.23 -2.53
C GLY A 17 16.02 2.24 -1.71
N THR A 18 16.42 1.86 -0.50
CA THR A 18 17.29 2.62 0.38
C THR A 18 18.68 2.02 0.36
N LEU A 19 19.70 2.83 0.09
CA LEU A 19 21.08 2.39 0.21
C LEU A 19 21.47 2.42 1.69
N ALA A 20 21.38 1.26 2.36
CA ALA A 20 21.56 1.17 3.82
C ALA A 20 23.01 1.43 4.23
N LYS A 21 23.97 0.84 3.51
CA LYS A 21 25.39 0.96 3.84
C LYS A 21 26.27 0.65 2.61
N TRP A 22 27.38 1.39 2.49
CA TRP A 22 28.47 1.02 1.59
C TRP A 22 29.50 0.15 2.34
N LEU A 23 29.87 -0.98 1.72
CA LEU A 23 30.93 -1.88 2.23
C LEU A 23 32.27 -1.61 1.59
N VAL A 24 32.28 -0.76 0.55
CA VAL A 24 33.48 -0.31 -0.21
C VAL A 24 33.61 1.20 -0.16
N LYS A 25 34.82 1.71 -0.42
CA LYS A 25 35.14 3.13 -0.44
C LYS A 25 35.71 3.54 -1.81
N VAL A 26 35.69 4.85 -2.09
CA VAL A 26 36.37 5.41 -3.26
C VAL A 26 37.85 5.04 -3.22
N GLY A 27 38.35 4.40 -4.28
CA GLY A 27 39.71 3.89 -4.39
C GLY A 27 39.85 2.39 -4.11
N ASP A 28 38.82 1.72 -3.61
CA ASP A 28 38.87 0.26 -3.41
C ASP A 28 38.72 -0.48 -4.74
N THR A 29 39.49 -1.56 -4.91
CA THR A 29 39.36 -2.47 -6.05
C THR A 29 38.29 -3.50 -5.73
N VAL A 30 37.35 -3.70 -6.64
CA VAL A 30 36.28 -4.71 -6.52
C VAL A 30 36.38 -5.69 -7.69
N SER A 31 36.13 -6.96 -7.38
CA SER A 31 36.03 -8.06 -8.35
C SER A 31 34.57 -8.47 -8.52
N SER A 32 34.25 -9.08 -9.67
CA SER A 32 32.89 -9.60 -9.90
C SER A 32 32.51 -10.61 -8.81
N GLY A 33 31.38 -10.36 -8.12
CA GLY A 33 30.89 -11.13 -6.96
C GLY A 33 31.25 -10.53 -5.59
N ASP A 34 32.06 -9.48 -5.52
CA ASP A 34 32.32 -8.81 -4.24
C ASP A 34 31.11 -7.99 -3.80
N VAL A 35 30.78 -8.05 -2.49
CA VAL A 35 29.65 -7.29 -1.93
C VAL A 35 30.02 -5.84 -1.79
N MET A 36 29.37 -4.95 -2.54
CA MET A 36 29.64 -3.53 -2.56
C MET A 36 28.80 -2.71 -1.59
N ALA A 37 27.52 -3.07 -1.45
CA ALA A 37 26.60 -2.32 -0.64
C ALA A 37 25.48 -3.19 -0.09
N GLU A 38 24.87 -2.77 1.02
CA GLU A 38 23.62 -3.28 1.53
C GLU A 38 22.47 -2.36 1.09
N ILE A 39 21.50 -2.93 0.40
CA ILE A 39 20.31 -2.22 -0.09
C ILE A 39 19.09 -2.71 0.68
N GLU A 40 18.41 -1.80 1.35
CA GLU A 40 17.15 -2.08 2.03
C GLU A 40 15.99 -1.87 1.05
N THR A 41 15.24 -2.94 0.83
CA THR A 41 14.03 -2.94 0.00
C THR A 41 12.78 -2.91 0.89
N ASP A 42 11.59 -2.88 0.29
CA ASP A 42 10.30 -2.99 0.99
C ASP A 42 10.11 -4.33 1.72
N LYS A 43 10.99 -5.32 1.47
CA LYS A 43 10.84 -6.70 1.98
C LYS A 43 12.01 -7.18 2.83
N ALA A 44 13.23 -6.78 2.53
CA ALA A 44 14.43 -7.21 3.24
C ALA A 44 15.62 -6.32 2.88
N THR A 45 16.66 -6.32 3.73
CA THR A 45 17.99 -5.85 3.37
C THR A 45 18.68 -6.92 2.55
N MET A 46 19.20 -6.57 1.38
CA MET A 46 19.87 -7.46 0.46
C MET A 46 21.26 -6.94 0.15
N GLU A 47 22.22 -7.84 0.04
CA GLU A 47 23.58 -7.54 -0.39
C GLU A 47 23.60 -7.30 -1.91
N PHE A 48 24.29 -6.26 -2.33
CA PHE A 48 24.51 -5.93 -3.72
C PHE A 48 25.93 -6.23 -4.10
N GLU A 49 26.10 -7.20 -5.00
CA GLU A 49 27.38 -7.68 -5.48
C GLU A 49 27.80 -6.94 -6.77
N ALA A 50 29.12 -6.76 -6.93
CA ALA A 50 29.71 -6.21 -8.15
C ALA A 50 29.47 -7.15 -9.33
N VAL A 51 28.96 -6.62 -10.43
CA VAL A 51 28.84 -7.34 -11.70
C VAL A 51 30.12 -7.23 -12.52
N ASP A 52 30.75 -6.05 -12.46
CA ASP A 52 31.97 -5.71 -13.18
C ASP A 52 33.13 -5.56 -12.22
N GLU A 53 34.37 -5.78 -12.70
CA GLU A 53 35.60 -5.60 -11.95
C GLU A 53 36.26 -4.23 -12.25
N GLY A 54 36.83 -3.61 -11.22
CA GLY A 54 37.49 -2.30 -11.37
C GLY A 54 37.73 -1.58 -10.05
N VAL A 55 38.12 -0.33 -10.12
CA VAL A 55 38.34 0.54 -8.94
C VAL A 55 37.17 1.51 -8.81
N ILE A 56 36.63 1.66 -7.59
CA ILE A 56 35.57 2.63 -7.30
C ILE A 56 36.10 4.04 -7.48
N ALA A 57 35.68 4.73 -8.57
CA ALA A 57 36.12 6.07 -8.87
C ALA A 57 35.33 7.13 -8.08
N GLU A 58 34.06 6.97 -7.95
CA GLU A 58 33.18 7.95 -7.31
C GLU A 58 31.94 7.27 -6.74
N ILE A 59 31.52 7.66 -5.55
CA ILE A 59 30.23 7.30 -4.95
C ILE A 59 29.32 8.52 -5.08
N LEU A 60 28.22 8.37 -5.83
CA LEU A 60 27.29 9.46 -6.14
C LEU A 60 26.14 9.58 -5.16
N ILE A 61 25.82 8.48 -4.46
CA ILE A 61 24.73 8.42 -3.48
C ILE A 61 25.31 7.99 -2.14
N GLU A 62 25.11 8.81 -1.12
CA GLU A 62 25.60 8.57 0.24
C GLU A 62 24.83 7.44 0.93
N GLU A 63 25.46 6.77 1.90
CA GLU A 63 24.81 5.79 2.76
C GLU A 63 23.64 6.40 3.53
N GLY A 64 22.56 5.62 3.71
CA GLY A 64 21.33 6.08 4.36
C GLY A 64 20.38 6.88 3.45
N THR A 65 20.68 7.01 2.14
CA THR A 65 19.79 7.71 1.20
C THR A 65 18.57 6.84 0.86
N GLU A 66 17.39 7.33 1.22
CA GLU A 66 16.09 6.67 0.95
C GLU A 66 15.53 7.05 -0.43
N GLY A 67 14.73 6.14 -1.04
CA GLY A 67 13.97 6.43 -2.25
C GLY A 67 14.82 6.51 -3.53
N VAL A 68 15.93 5.80 -3.60
CA VAL A 68 16.76 5.71 -4.79
C VAL A 68 16.07 4.84 -5.83
N LYS A 69 15.72 5.41 -6.98
CA LYS A 69 15.00 4.70 -8.04
C LYS A 69 15.86 3.62 -8.67
N VAL A 70 15.25 2.49 -9.02
CA VAL A 70 15.89 1.43 -9.79
C VAL A 70 16.40 2.00 -11.11
N GLY A 71 17.68 1.68 -11.45
CA GLY A 71 18.38 2.21 -12.61
C GLY A 71 19.06 3.56 -12.43
N ALA A 72 18.91 4.25 -11.29
CA ALA A 72 19.69 5.45 -10.96
C ALA A 72 21.17 5.08 -10.76
N VAL A 73 22.09 5.91 -11.26
CA VAL A 73 23.54 5.70 -11.07
C VAL A 73 23.88 6.00 -9.62
N ILE A 74 24.45 5.00 -8.91
CA ILE A 74 24.79 5.08 -7.48
C ILE A 74 26.30 5.25 -7.25
N ALA A 75 27.14 4.69 -8.14
CA ALA A 75 28.60 4.84 -8.11
C ALA A 75 29.19 4.67 -9.52
N ARG A 76 30.49 4.92 -9.67
CA ARG A 76 31.25 4.71 -10.91
C ARG A 76 32.49 3.87 -10.66
N LEU A 77 32.74 2.92 -11.58
CA LEU A 77 33.96 2.11 -11.62
C LEU A 77 34.88 2.57 -12.76
N THR A 78 36.19 2.49 -12.52
CA THR A 78 37.20 2.56 -13.59
C THR A 78 37.85 1.18 -13.72
N VAL A 79 37.97 0.68 -14.97
CA VAL A 79 38.65 -0.60 -15.25
C VAL A 79 40.17 -0.40 -15.16
N GLU A 80 40.88 -1.31 -14.47
CA GLU A 80 42.35 -1.29 -14.40
C GLU A 80 43.00 -1.30 -15.78
N GLY A 81 43.78 -0.27 -16.05
CA GLY A 81 44.56 -0.14 -17.30
C GLY A 81 44.84 1.28 -17.77
N GLU A 82 44.29 2.30 -17.14
CA GLU A 82 44.53 3.68 -17.49
C GLU A 82 44.88 4.50 -16.25
N GLU A 83 46.15 4.89 -16.18
CA GLU A 83 46.75 5.75 -15.14
C GLU A 83 45.90 7.01 -14.99
N ALA A 84 45.44 7.29 -13.78
CA ALA A 84 44.62 8.45 -13.45
C ALA A 84 45.35 9.74 -13.88
N ALA A 85 44.90 10.35 -14.94
CA ALA A 85 45.28 11.74 -15.24
C ALA A 85 44.74 12.62 -14.09
N PRO A 86 45.56 13.52 -13.53
CA PRO A 86 45.12 14.39 -12.44
C PRO A 86 43.93 15.21 -12.90
N ALA A 87 42.92 15.28 -12.05
CA ALA A 87 41.70 16.03 -12.29
C ALA A 87 42.01 17.45 -12.80
N PRO A 88 41.44 17.86 -13.95
CA PRO A 88 41.54 19.25 -14.34
C PRO A 88 40.73 20.09 -13.35
N ALA A 89 41.42 21.13 -12.83
CA ALA A 89 40.74 22.19 -12.07
C ALA A 89 39.55 22.71 -12.85
N PRO A 90 38.46 23.14 -12.20
CA PRO A 90 37.21 23.44 -12.85
C PRO A 90 37.39 24.52 -13.91
N ALA A 91 37.33 24.09 -15.15
CA ALA A 91 37.25 24.99 -16.30
C ALA A 91 35.91 25.73 -16.26
N ALA A 92 36.00 27.03 -16.44
CA ALA A 92 34.90 27.98 -16.49
C ALA A 92 33.81 27.49 -17.47
N ALA A 93 32.60 27.45 -16.95
CA ALA A 93 31.38 27.18 -17.70
C ALA A 93 31.23 28.16 -18.85
N ALA A 94 31.00 27.64 -20.03
CA ALA A 94 30.43 28.37 -21.15
C ALA A 94 28.93 28.64 -20.91
N PRO A 95 28.35 29.70 -21.44
CA PRO A 95 27.12 30.29 -20.93
C PRO A 95 25.87 29.51 -21.36
N ALA A 96 25.02 29.16 -20.41
CA ALA A 96 23.66 28.76 -20.66
C ALA A 96 22.70 29.84 -20.14
N ALA A 97 21.92 30.34 -21.05
CA ALA A 97 20.61 31.01 -20.96
C ALA A 97 20.33 31.96 -19.80
N ASP A 98 20.01 33.17 -20.18
CA ASP A 98 19.57 34.33 -19.42
C ASP A 98 18.52 34.05 -18.33
N GLY A 99 18.94 34.29 -17.11
CA GLY A 99 18.09 34.51 -15.94
C GLY A 99 18.97 35.07 -14.83
N PRO A 100 18.48 36.03 -14.00
CA PRO A 100 19.27 36.65 -12.94
C PRO A 100 19.82 35.61 -11.98
N ALA A 101 21.12 35.68 -11.69
CA ALA A 101 21.79 34.73 -10.80
C ALA A 101 21.28 34.93 -9.36
N ALA A 102 20.43 34.04 -8.86
CA ALA A 102 19.86 34.06 -7.53
C ALA A 102 20.21 32.80 -6.73
N THR A 103 20.29 32.93 -5.41
CA THR A 103 20.48 31.78 -4.52
C THR A 103 19.26 30.86 -4.55
N PRO A 104 19.39 29.53 -4.28
CA PRO A 104 18.24 28.62 -4.27
C PRO A 104 17.12 29.06 -3.30
N THR A 105 17.48 29.64 -2.18
CA THR A 105 16.55 30.18 -1.18
C THR A 105 15.82 31.43 -1.67
N ALA A 106 16.53 32.32 -2.38
CA ALA A 106 15.95 33.52 -3.00
C ALA A 106 14.97 33.15 -4.12
N LYS A 107 15.29 32.14 -4.95
CA LYS A 107 14.37 31.64 -5.99
C LYS A 107 13.07 31.11 -5.41
N LYS A 108 13.15 30.24 -4.37
CA LYS A 108 11.97 29.71 -3.68
C LYS A 108 11.10 30.79 -3.03
N LEU A 109 11.73 31.82 -2.45
CA LEU A 109 11.01 32.91 -1.79
C LEU A 109 10.33 33.83 -2.81
N ALA A 110 10.97 34.10 -3.95
CA ALA A 110 10.39 34.86 -5.03
C ALA A 110 9.21 34.13 -5.70
N GLU A 111 9.33 32.83 -5.97
CA GLU A 111 8.23 31.99 -6.48
C GLU A 111 7.05 31.95 -5.52
N ALA A 112 7.29 31.78 -4.20
CA ALA A 112 6.23 31.73 -3.19
C ALA A 112 5.45 33.05 -3.06
N ASN A 113 6.06 34.18 -3.44
CA ASN A 113 5.44 35.52 -3.34
C ASN A 113 5.14 36.15 -4.71
N GLY A 114 5.32 35.38 -5.82
CA GLY A 114 4.99 35.84 -7.17
C GLY A 114 5.83 37.04 -7.66
N ILE A 115 7.09 37.14 -7.23
CA ILE A 115 7.98 38.27 -7.55
C ILE A 115 8.96 37.86 -8.64
N ASP A 116 9.05 38.68 -9.68
CA ASP A 116 10.02 38.50 -10.77
C ASP A 116 11.43 38.92 -10.33
N LEU A 117 12.35 37.96 -10.36
CA LEU A 117 13.77 38.17 -10.01
C LEU A 117 14.52 39.10 -10.98
N ALA A 118 13.99 39.32 -12.20
CA ALA A 118 14.62 40.18 -13.20
C ALA A 118 14.67 41.67 -12.79
N GLY A 119 13.77 42.08 -11.85
CA GLY A 119 13.69 43.46 -11.32
C GLY A 119 14.49 43.71 -10.04
N ILE A 120 15.19 42.66 -9.48
CA ILE A 120 15.88 42.79 -8.21
C ILE A 120 17.40 42.85 -8.43
N THR A 121 18.03 43.88 -7.86
CA THR A 121 19.49 43.99 -7.86
C THR A 121 20.07 43.17 -6.72
N GLY A 122 20.88 42.12 -7.07
CA GLY A 122 21.47 41.26 -6.07
C GLY A 122 22.64 41.90 -5.33
N THR A 123 22.63 41.84 -3.99
CA THR A 123 23.69 42.37 -3.12
C THR A 123 24.70 41.30 -2.68
N GLY A 124 24.48 40.03 -3.04
CA GLY A 124 25.34 38.93 -2.66
C GLY A 124 26.67 38.84 -3.44
N PRO A 125 27.59 37.92 -3.04
CA PRO A 125 28.87 37.73 -3.71
C PRO A 125 28.72 37.45 -5.22
N LYS A 126 29.44 38.20 -6.05
CA LYS A 126 29.35 38.19 -7.52
C LYS A 126 28.00 38.65 -8.08
N GLY A 127 27.28 39.54 -7.39
CA GLY A 127 26.00 40.10 -7.86
C GLY A 127 24.81 39.12 -7.79
N LYS A 128 24.88 38.06 -6.99
CA LYS A 128 23.76 37.11 -6.82
C LYS A 128 22.68 37.70 -5.93
N ILE A 129 21.42 37.46 -6.33
CA ILE A 129 20.26 37.83 -5.53
C ILE A 129 20.16 36.91 -4.31
N THR A 130 20.17 37.49 -3.11
CA THR A 130 20.06 36.79 -1.84
C THR A 130 18.62 36.76 -1.34
N LYS A 131 18.36 36.01 -0.27
CA LYS A 131 17.06 35.97 0.41
C LYS A 131 16.65 37.36 0.88
N GLU A 132 17.59 38.15 1.41
CA GLU A 132 17.38 39.51 1.95
C GLU A 132 16.99 40.51 0.86
N ASP A 133 17.51 40.36 -0.37
CA ASP A 133 17.13 41.18 -1.51
C ASP A 133 15.69 40.96 -1.93
N VAL A 134 15.20 39.73 -1.88
CA VAL A 134 13.81 39.35 -2.17
C VAL A 134 12.89 39.80 -1.06
N GLU A 135 13.26 39.68 0.22
CA GLU A 135 12.49 40.20 1.37
C GLU A 135 12.39 41.74 1.33
N GLY A 136 13.45 42.40 0.92
CA GLY A 136 13.47 43.84 0.67
C GLY A 136 12.51 44.27 -0.44
N ALA A 137 12.44 43.50 -1.52
CA ALA A 137 11.51 43.74 -2.63
C ALA A 137 10.05 43.51 -2.24
N ILE A 138 9.79 42.50 -1.39
CA ILE A 138 8.46 42.24 -0.80
C ILE A 138 8.02 43.44 0.07
N ALA A 139 8.92 43.94 0.93
CA ALA A 139 8.65 45.07 1.83
C ALA A 139 8.46 46.41 1.07
N ALA A 140 9.06 46.53 -0.13
CA ALA A 140 8.94 47.74 -0.97
C ALA A 140 7.69 47.76 -1.88
N GLY A 141 6.78 46.78 -1.79
CA GLY A 141 5.46 46.79 -2.43
C GLY A 141 5.47 46.55 -3.96
N GLY A 142 6.41 45.76 -4.48
CA GLY A 142 6.50 45.39 -5.89
C GLY A 142 5.50 44.33 -6.34
N GLY A 143 4.22 44.57 -6.28
CA GLY A 143 3.15 43.77 -6.85
C GLY A 143 2.04 44.63 -7.40
N ALA A 144 1.62 44.44 -8.66
CA ALA A 144 0.56 45.18 -9.31
C ALA A 144 -0.79 45.02 -8.59
N PRO A 145 -1.65 46.03 -8.55
CA PRO A 145 -2.87 46.03 -7.76
C PRO A 145 -3.95 45.12 -8.38
N ALA A 146 -4.51 44.25 -7.57
CA ALA A 146 -5.73 43.52 -7.88
C ALA A 146 -6.96 44.41 -7.65
N PRO A 147 -8.03 44.32 -8.45
CA PRO A 147 -9.22 45.13 -8.29
C PRO A 147 -10.05 44.71 -7.07
N ALA A 148 -10.62 45.70 -6.41
CA ALA A 148 -11.38 45.59 -5.17
C ALA A 148 -12.66 44.73 -5.30
N PRO A 149 -13.07 44.02 -4.23
CA PRO A 149 -14.31 43.25 -4.23
C PRO A 149 -15.54 44.12 -3.93
N ALA A 150 -16.61 43.92 -4.70
CA ALA A 150 -17.94 44.46 -4.44
C ALA A 150 -18.66 43.66 -3.32
N PRO A 151 -19.62 44.29 -2.58
CA PRO A 151 -20.17 43.71 -1.35
C PRO A 151 -21.15 42.58 -1.60
N ALA A 152 -21.14 41.61 -0.69
CA ALA A 152 -21.97 40.42 -0.70
C ALA A 152 -23.44 40.71 -0.38
N PRO A 153 -24.40 40.07 -1.05
CA PRO A 153 -25.76 39.88 -0.54
C PRO A 153 -25.93 38.53 0.15
N ALA A 154 -26.87 38.52 1.09
CA ALA A 154 -27.19 37.49 2.06
C ALA A 154 -27.54 36.10 1.48
N ALA A 155 -27.30 35.11 2.31
CA ALA A 155 -27.53 33.68 2.07
C ALA A 155 -28.99 33.34 1.82
N SER A 156 -29.21 32.49 0.81
CA SER A 156 -30.41 31.65 0.64
C SER A 156 -29.97 30.19 0.41
N PRO A 157 -30.78 29.18 0.80
CA PRO A 157 -30.32 27.81 0.97
C PRO A 157 -30.01 27.13 -0.32
N ALA A 158 -29.00 26.25 -0.31
CA ALA A 158 -28.48 25.50 -1.40
C ALA A 158 -29.50 24.51 -1.99
N PRO A 159 -29.67 24.43 -3.32
CA PRO A 159 -30.31 23.29 -3.97
C PRO A 159 -29.32 22.14 -4.14
N ALA A 160 -29.85 20.92 -4.06
CA ALA A 160 -29.16 19.65 -4.24
C ALA A 160 -28.37 19.57 -5.55
N PRO A 161 -27.27 18.77 -5.63
CA PRO A 161 -26.46 18.68 -6.83
C PRO A 161 -27.23 18.02 -7.98
N ALA A 162 -27.25 18.70 -9.12
CA ALA A 162 -27.77 18.16 -10.37
C ALA A 162 -26.84 17.05 -10.88
N PRO A 163 -27.39 15.98 -11.51
CA PRO A 163 -26.58 14.89 -12.03
C PRO A 163 -25.75 15.36 -13.23
N ALA A 164 -24.52 14.86 -13.30
CA ALA A 164 -23.57 15.09 -14.37
C ALA A 164 -24.18 14.84 -15.74
N ALA A 165 -23.92 15.74 -16.68
CA ALA A 165 -24.36 15.65 -18.06
C ALA A 165 -23.88 14.35 -18.71
N SER A 166 -24.80 13.39 -18.89
CA SER A 166 -24.63 12.24 -19.76
C SER A 166 -24.49 12.72 -21.20
N ALA A 167 -23.57 12.12 -21.97
CA ALA A 167 -23.41 12.29 -23.39
C ALA A 167 -24.79 12.35 -24.06
N ALA A 168 -25.07 13.43 -24.77
CA ALA A 168 -26.37 13.73 -25.34
C ALA A 168 -26.82 12.57 -26.22
N ARG A 169 -27.80 11.79 -25.75
CA ARG A 169 -28.43 10.71 -26.51
C ARG A 169 -29.25 11.36 -27.60
N ILE A 170 -28.81 11.26 -28.87
CA ILE A 170 -29.54 11.76 -30.04
C ILE A 170 -30.86 11.01 -30.14
N ILE A 171 -31.97 11.70 -29.85
CA ILE A 171 -33.31 11.13 -29.91
C ILE A 171 -33.87 11.41 -31.32
N ALA A 172 -33.82 10.40 -32.20
CA ALA A 172 -34.37 10.50 -33.55
C ALA A 172 -35.44 9.40 -33.81
N SER A 173 -36.40 9.72 -34.62
CA SER A 173 -37.43 8.74 -35.01
C SER A 173 -36.82 7.63 -35.90
N PRO A 174 -37.37 6.40 -35.91
CA PRO A 174 -36.85 5.30 -36.72
C PRO A 174 -36.76 5.65 -38.21
N LEU A 175 -37.73 6.42 -38.71
CA LEU A 175 -37.78 6.87 -40.09
C LEU A 175 -36.72 7.94 -40.38
N ALA A 176 -36.51 8.89 -39.46
CA ALA A 176 -35.44 9.89 -39.57
C ALA A 176 -34.03 9.25 -39.60
N LYS A 177 -33.82 8.22 -38.79
CA LYS A 177 -32.55 7.44 -38.79
C LYS A 177 -32.29 6.76 -40.12
N ARG A 178 -33.36 6.16 -40.74
CA ARG A 178 -33.26 5.48 -42.02
C ARG A 178 -32.93 6.45 -43.15
N ILE A 179 -33.64 7.59 -43.21
CA ILE A 179 -33.42 8.62 -44.24
C ILE A 179 -32.05 9.28 -44.09
N ALA A 180 -31.60 9.51 -42.85
CA ALA A 180 -30.26 10.05 -42.58
C ALA A 180 -29.15 9.08 -43.01
N ALA A 181 -29.34 7.76 -42.80
CA ALA A 181 -28.41 6.72 -43.27
C ALA A 181 -28.37 6.64 -44.80
N ASP A 182 -29.55 6.67 -45.45
CA ASP A 182 -29.68 6.60 -46.92
C ASP A 182 -29.05 7.84 -47.60
N LYS A 183 -29.12 9.02 -46.96
CA LYS A 183 -28.59 10.29 -47.50
C LYS A 183 -27.17 10.63 -46.93
N GLY A 184 -26.59 9.79 -46.10
CA GLY A 184 -25.25 10.01 -45.49
C GLY A 184 -25.17 11.24 -44.57
N ILE A 185 -26.27 11.61 -43.91
CA ILE A 185 -26.38 12.81 -43.07
C ILE A 185 -26.16 12.44 -41.60
N ASP A 186 -25.22 13.13 -40.91
CA ASP A 186 -25.01 12.94 -39.51
C ASP A 186 -26.09 13.61 -38.64
N LEU A 187 -26.84 12.80 -37.90
CA LEU A 187 -27.93 13.25 -37.03
C LEU A 187 -27.47 14.20 -35.90
N ALA A 188 -26.18 14.22 -35.56
CA ALA A 188 -25.63 15.15 -34.57
C ALA A 188 -25.67 16.62 -35.03
N GLN A 189 -25.76 16.85 -36.35
CA GLN A 189 -25.77 18.18 -36.94
C GLN A 189 -27.21 18.73 -37.14
N ILE A 190 -28.23 17.93 -36.84
CA ILE A 190 -29.64 18.30 -37.05
C ILE A 190 -30.29 18.63 -35.71
N LYS A 191 -30.91 19.80 -35.62
CA LYS A 191 -31.75 20.17 -34.48
C LYS A 191 -33.14 19.61 -34.66
N GLY A 192 -33.59 18.66 -33.80
CA GLY A 192 -34.91 18.06 -33.88
C GLY A 192 -36.03 19.03 -33.52
N THR A 193 -37.10 19.09 -34.32
CA THR A 193 -38.28 19.92 -34.11
C THR A 193 -39.47 19.15 -33.51
N GLY A 194 -39.38 17.83 -33.38
CA GLY A 194 -40.42 16.98 -32.79
C GLY A 194 -40.55 17.08 -31.26
N PRO A 195 -41.60 16.50 -30.68
CA PRO A 195 -41.86 16.54 -29.23
C PRO A 195 -40.68 16.04 -28.42
N GLY A 196 -40.24 16.87 -27.44
CA GLY A 196 -39.07 16.57 -26.62
C GLY A 196 -37.73 16.71 -27.34
N GLY A 197 -37.63 17.51 -28.42
CA GLY A 197 -36.39 17.70 -29.18
C GLY A 197 -36.02 16.50 -30.09
N ARG A 198 -36.96 15.65 -30.40
CA ARG A 198 -36.77 14.47 -31.29
C ARG A 198 -36.60 14.91 -32.74
N ILE A 199 -35.60 14.34 -33.42
CA ILE A 199 -35.41 14.53 -34.86
C ILE A 199 -36.47 13.73 -35.60
N VAL A 200 -37.28 14.42 -36.40
CA VAL A 200 -38.34 13.83 -37.24
C VAL A 200 -37.92 13.80 -38.70
N LYS A 201 -38.73 13.16 -39.55
CA LYS A 201 -38.47 13.00 -41.00
C LYS A 201 -38.16 14.33 -41.68
N ASP A 202 -39.01 15.33 -41.41
CA ASP A 202 -38.94 16.63 -42.07
C ASP A 202 -37.65 17.40 -41.74
N ASP A 203 -37.07 17.18 -40.58
CA ASP A 203 -35.78 17.77 -40.17
C ASP A 203 -34.62 17.23 -40.99
N VAL A 204 -34.67 15.94 -41.38
CA VAL A 204 -33.63 15.29 -42.20
C VAL A 204 -33.82 15.60 -43.69
N GLU A 205 -35.07 15.70 -44.16
CA GLU A 205 -35.35 16.02 -45.57
C GLU A 205 -35.04 17.50 -45.87
N GLY A 206 -35.26 18.42 -44.94
CA GLY A 206 -34.96 19.84 -45.06
C GLY A 206 -33.51 20.23 -44.79
N PHE A 207 -32.66 19.28 -44.37
CA PHE A 207 -31.27 19.55 -44.08
C PHE A 207 -30.42 19.63 -45.36
N THR A 208 -29.94 20.84 -45.64
CA THR A 208 -28.96 21.09 -46.71
C THR A 208 -27.58 21.16 -46.08
N PRO A 209 -26.60 20.30 -46.45
CA PRO A 209 -25.24 20.42 -45.89
C PRO A 209 -24.64 21.76 -46.32
N GLY A 210 -24.45 22.65 -45.38
CA GLY A 210 -23.76 23.90 -45.60
C GLY A 210 -22.29 23.65 -45.89
N ALA A 211 -21.68 24.42 -46.79
CA ALA A 211 -20.31 24.35 -47.22
C ALA A 211 -19.36 24.27 -46.00
N ALA A 212 -18.55 23.22 -45.97
CA ALA A 212 -17.55 23.02 -44.91
C ALA A 212 -16.53 24.14 -44.90
N ALA A 213 -16.36 24.79 -43.75
CA ALA A 213 -15.17 25.59 -43.45
C ALA A 213 -13.93 24.70 -43.54
N PRO A 214 -12.76 25.19 -44.00
CA PRO A 214 -11.57 24.36 -44.17
C PRO A 214 -11.15 23.73 -42.87
N ALA A 215 -10.97 22.42 -42.90
CA ALA A 215 -10.51 21.61 -41.76
C ALA A 215 -9.17 22.12 -41.26
N ALA A 216 -9.13 22.56 -40.02
CA ALA A 216 -7.88 22.71 -39.26
C ALA A 216 -7.21 21.34 -39.17
N ALA A 217 -5.89 21.30 -39.41
CA ALA A 217 -5.08 20.09 -39.32
C ALA A 217 -5.30 19.38 -37.99
N PRO A 218 -5.25 18.04 -37.94
CA PRO A 218 -5.47 17.30 -36.71
C PRO A 218 -4.38 17.67 -35.70
N ALA A 219 -4.80 18.32 -34.61
CA ALA A 219 -3.96 18.46 -33.43
C ALA A 219 -3.69 17.03 -32.92
N ALA A 220 -2.41 16.72 -32.76
CA ALA A 220 -1.99 15.46 -32.18
C ALA A 220 -2.72 15.25 -30.86
N THR A 221 -3.48 14.17 -30.77
CA THR A 221 -4.10 13.70 -29.53
C THR A 221 -2.98 13.46 -28.53
N SER A 222 -2.78 14.42 -27.60
CA SER A 222 -2.02 14.16 -26.40
C SER A 222 -2.67 13.00 -25.67
N ALA A 223 -1.92 11.93 -25.43
CA ALA A 223 -2.34 10.83 -24.56
C ALA A 223 -2.88 11.43 -23.23
N PRO A 224 -3.95 10.87 -22.66
CA PRO A 224 -4.40 11.34 -21.35
C PRO A 224 -3.25 11.25 -20.36
N ALA A 225 -2.91 12.39 -19.75
CA ALA A 225 -1.95 12.42 -18.65
C ALA A 225 -2.36 11.38 -17.61
N PRO A 226 -1.42 10.59 -17.05
CA PRO A 226 -1.74 9.68 -15.96
C PRO A 226 -2.50 10.48 -14.89
N ALA A 227 -3.63 9.94 -14.45
CA ALA A 227 -4.41 10.54 -13.37
C ALA A 227 -3.46 10.90 -12.24
N ALA A 228 -3.41 12.18 -11.87
CA ALA A 228 -2.59 12.66 -10.78
C ALA A 228 -2.91 11.80 -9.56
N ALA A 229 -1.88 11.22 -8.95
CA ALA A 229 -2.02 10.52 -7.69
C ALA A 229 -2.76 11.46 -6.71
N PRO A 230 -3.70 10.95 -5.89
CA PRO A 230 -4.42 11.79 -4.95
C PRO A 230 -3.40 12.57 -4.13
N ALA A 231 -3.57 13.90 -4.10
CA ALA A 231 -2.69 14.77 -3.33
C ALA A 231 -2.61 14.25 -1.88
N PRO A 232 -1.41 14.20 -1.29
CA PRO A 232 -1.28 13.77 0.09
C PRO A 232 -2.21 14.64 0.94
N VAL A 233 -3.07 13.99 1.72
CA VAL A 233 -3.93 14.67 2.68
C VAL A 233 -3.02 15.51 3.55
N ALA A 234 -3.18 16.82 3.52
CA ALA A 234 -2.39 17.74 4.34
C ALA A 234 -2.61 17.35 5.81
N VAL A 235 -1.57 16.76 6.42
CA VAL A 235 -1.57 16.49 7.86
C VAL A 235 -1.58 17.85 8.54
N PRO A 236 -2.48 18.10 9.52
CA PRO A 236 -2.47 19.33 10.27
C PRO A 236 -1.06 19.55 10.84
N THR A 237 -0.45 20.68 10.57
CA THR A 237 0.83 21.07 11.17
C THR A 237 0.57 21.31 12.66
N LEU A 238 0.93 20.32 13.48
CA LEU A 238 1.05 20.45 14.92
C LEU A 238 2.23 21.40 15.21
N GLY A 239 2.15 22.28 16.17
CA GLY A 239 3.22 23.20 16.54
C GLY A 239 2.73 24.56 17.07
N GLY A 240 1.48 24.65 17.52
CA GLY A 240 0.95 25.82 18.24
C GLY A 240 1.31 25.78 19.73
N ASP A 241 1.31 26.93 20.40
CA ASP A 241 1.59 27.09 21.84
C ASP A 241 0.66 26.29 22.76
N LEU A 242 -0.45 25.76 22.22
CA LEU A 242 -1.44 24.92 22.94
C LEU A 242 -1.24 23.43 22.75
N ASP A 243 -0.30 23.01 21.90
CA ASP A 243 -0.02 21.58 21.68
C ASP A 243 0.73 20.96 22.86
N ALA A 244 0.37 19.73 23.21
CA ALA A 244 1.11 18.96 24.20
C ALA A 244 2.56 18.74 23.70
N PRO A 245 3.58 18.75 24.58
CA PRO A 245 4.95 18.44 24.19
C PRO A 245 5.03 17.08 23.49
N TYR A 246 5.67 17.00 22.36
CA TYR A 246 5.84 15.76 21.59
C TYR A 246 7.27 15.58 21.10
N GLU A 247 7.65 14.34 20.87
CA GLU A 247 8.89 13.96 20.21
C GLU A 247 8.58 13.40 18.83
N VAL A 248 9.31 13.86 17.82
CA VAL A 248 9.16 13.35 16.44
C VAL A 248 9.98 12.08 16.27
N LEU A 249 9.30 10.94 16.14
CA LEU A 249 9.92 9.65 15.88
C LEU A 249 9.79 9.29 14.39
N LYS A 250 10.92 9.04 13.73
CA LYS A 250 10.91 8.52 12.34
C LYS A 250 10.38 7.10 12.33
N LEU A 251 9.43 6.83 11.44
CA LEU A 251 8.95 5.46 11.22
C LEU A 251 10.01 4.64 10.47
N ASN A 252 10.25 3.42 10.92
CA ASN A 252 11.02 2.44 10.18
C ASN A 252 10.25 1.94 8.93
N ASN A 253 10.93 1.30 7.98
CA ASN A 253 10.32 0.84 6.74
C ASN A 253 9.22 -0.19 6.97
N VAL A 254 9.40 -1.11 7.92
CA VAL A 254 8.36 -2.09 8.30
C VAL A 254 7.07 -1.37 8.72
N ARG A 255 7.16 -0.34 9.56
CA ARG A 255 6.00 0.44 10.02
C ARG A 255 5.34 1.21 8.88
N LYS A 256 6.13 1.79 7.96
CA LYS A 256 5.60 2.46 6.75
C LYS A 256 4.80 1.48 5.88
N VAL A 257 5.32 0.26 5.64
CA VAL A 257 4.64 -0.80 4.87
C VAL A 257 3.36 -1.26 5.57
N ILE A 258 3.40 -1.49 6.88
CA ILE A 258 2.22 -1.87 7.67
C ILE A 258 1.13 -0.78 7.55
N ALA A 259 1.48 0.50 7.73
CA ALA A 259 0.54 1.61 7.63
C ALA A 259 -0.15 1.64 6.26
N ARG A 260 0.63 1.55 5.16
CA ARG A 260 0.10 1.53 3.80
C ARG A 260 -0.84 0.34 3.59
N ARG A 261 -0.40 -0.89 3.88
CA ARG A 261 -1.19 -2.12 3.65
C ARG A 261 -2.47 -2.18 4.46
N LEU A 262 -2.42 -1.77 5.74
CA LEU A 262 -3.63 -1.80 6.58
C LEU A 262 -4.63 -0.70 6.20
N THR A 263 -4.15 0.47 5.77
CA THR A 263 -5.01 1.53 5.22
C THR A 263 -5.70 1.04 3.94
N GLU A 264 -4.95 0.48 3.01
CA GLU A 264 -5.48 -0.09 1.77
C GLU A 264 -6.51 -1.20 2.06
N ALA A 265 -6.19 -2.14 2.95
CA ALA A 265 -7.11 -3.21 3.33
C ALA A 265 -8.44 -2.66 3.88
N LYS A 266 -8.40 -1.65 4.75
CA LYS A 266 -9.61 -1.04 5.32
C LYS A 266 -10.41 -0.21 4.32
N GLN A 267 -9.76 0.39 3.33
CA GLN A 267 -10.43 1.18 2.29
C GLN A 267 -11.04 0.31 1.18
N THR A 268 -10.41 -0.82 0.86
CA THR A 268 -10.79 -1.63 -0.31
C THR A 268 -11.58 -2.89 0.03
N ILE A 269 -11.45 -3.42 1.24
CA ILE A 269 -12.11 -4.67 1.66
C ILE A 269 -13.35 -4.36 2.51
N PRO A 270 -14.56 -4.68 2.06
CA PRO A 270 -15.76 -4.60 2.90
C PRO A 270 -15.76 -5.74 3.92
N HIS A 271 -15.28 -5.46 5.14
CA HIS A 271 -15.22 -6.44 6.21
C HIS A 271 -16.59 -6.71 6.80
N ILE A 272 -16.95 -8.00 6.99
CA ILE A 272 -18.00 -8.42 7.92
C ILE A 272 -17.38 -9.16 9.10
N TYR A 273 -18.00 -9.05 10.27
CA TYR A 273 -17.49 -9.59 11.51
C TYR A 273 -18.53 -10.54 12.12
N LEU A 274 -18.11 -11.76 12.40
CA LEU A 274 -18.97 -12.80 12.99
C LEU A 274 -18.32 -13.32 14.27
N THR A 275 -19.01 -13.14 15.41
CA THR A 275 -18.47 -13.55 16.71
C THR A 275 -19.26 -14.71 17.28
N VAL A 276 -18.54 -15.68 17.83
CA VAL A 276 -19.09 -16.81 18.58
C VAL A 276 -18.37 -16.96 19.92
N ASP A 277 -19.10 -17.37 20.93
CA ASP A 277 -18.52 -17.80 22.19
C ASP A 277 -18.25 -19.31 22.15
N VAL A 278 -17.03 -19.69 22.54
CA VAL A 278 -16.49 -21.04 22.42
C VAL A 278 -16.03 -21.55 23.79
N ARG A 279 -16.55 -22.71 24.23
CA ARG A 279 -16.12 -23.35 25.47
C ARG A 279 -14.77 -24.05 25.27
N LEU A 280 -13.84 -23.79 26.18
CA LEU A 280 -12.47 -24.33 26.10
C LEU A 280 -12.24 -25.54 27.02
N ASP A 281 -13.15 -25.87 27.94
CA ASP A 281 -12.89 -26.86 28.97
C ASP A 281 -12.43 -28.21 28.42
N ALA A 282 -13.10 -28.73 27.39
CA ALA A 282 -12.74 -29.99 26.74
C ALA A 282 -11.37 -29.89 26.04
N LEU A 283 -11.08 -28.76 25.36
CA LEU A 283 -9.80 -28.52 24.69
C LEU A 283 -8.64 -28.43 25.70
N LEU A 284 -8.86 -27.74 26.83
CA LEU A 284 -7.86 -27.61 27.88
C LEU A 284 -7.55 -28.95 28.55
N LYS A 285 -8.58 -29.77 28.75
CA LYS A 285 -8.43 -31.15 29.27
C LYS A 285 -7.60 -32.00 28.29
N LEU A 286 -7.98 -32.05 27.02
CA LEU A 286 -7.26 -32.79 26.00
C LEU A 286 -5.80 -32.32 25.90
N ARG A 287 -5.56 -30.99 25.91
CA ARG A 287 -4.20 -30.43 25.90
C ARG A 287 -3.37 -30.94 27.09
N GLY A 288 -3.98 -31.01 28.28
CA GLY A 288 -3.32 -31.51 29.49
C GLY A 288 -2.92 -32.98 29.35
N GLU A 289 -3.78 -33.83 28.79
CA GLU A 289 -3.51 -35.25 28.53
C GLU A 289 -2.42 -35.44 27.47
N LEU A 290 -2.52 -34.70 26.35
CA LEU A 290 -1.51 -34.73 25.28
C LEU A 290 -0.14 -34.26 25.78
N ASN A 291 -0.08 -33.18 26.57
CA ASN A 291 1.18 -32.68 27.11
C ASN A 291 1.88 -33.68 28.07
N LYS A 292 1.10 -34.44 28.83
CA LYS A 292 1.68 -35.53 29.64
C LYS A 292 2.27 -36.65 28.77
N SER A 293 1.56 -37.00 27.68
CA SER A 293 2.02 -38.01 26.74
C SER A 293 3.29 -37.61 25.95
N LEU A 294 3.37 -36.31 25.61
CA LEU A 294 4.47 -35.73 24.80
C LEU A 294 5.66 -35.25 25.63
N GLU A 295 5.61 -35.40 26.96
CA GLU A 295 6.67 -34.94 27.86
C GLU A 295 8.00 -35.62 27.56
N ALA A 296 7.98 -36.92 27.29
CA ALA A 296 9.18 -37.69 26.91
C ALA A 296 9.84 -37.21 25.60
N ASP A 297 9.02 -36.66 24.67
CA ASP A 297 9.47 -36.15 23.38
C ASP A 297 9.89 -34.65 23.48
N GLY A 298 9.80 -34.02 24.67
CA GLY A 298 10.15 -32.61 24.89
C GLY A 298 9.18 -31.61 24.22
N VAL A 299 8.01 -32.09 23.75
CA VAL A 299 7.02 -31.25 23.07
C VAL A 299 5.95 -30.79 24.07
N LYS A 300 5.67 -29.47 24.06
CA LYS A 300 4.65 -28.87 24.92
C LYS A 300 3.68 -28.05 24.07
N LEU A 301 2.45 -28.53 23.92
CA LEU A 301 1.39 -27.87 23.17
C LEU A 301 0.85 -26.65 23.90
N SER A 302 0.70 -25.56 23.17
CA SER A 302 -0.03 -24.36 23.61
C SER A 302 -1.50 -24.43 23.18
N VAL A 303 -2.37 -23.61 23.78
CA VAL A 303 -3.75 -23.43 23.30
C VAL A 303 -3.77 -22.97 21.85
N ASN A 304 -2.83 -22.08 21.51
CA ASN A 304 -2.72 -21.51 20.15
C ASN A 304 -2.48 -22.60 19.08
N ASP A 305 -1.66 -23.62 19.38
CA ASP A 305 -1.38 -24.72 18.45
C ASP A 305 -2.64 -25.52 18.11
N LEU A 306 -3.51 -25.74 19.13
CA LEU A 306 -4.80 -26.39 18.92
C LEU A 306 -5.78 -25.51 18.14
N LEU A 307 -5.77 -24.19 18.38
CA LEU A 307 -6.60 -23.24 17.63
C LEU A 307 -6.16 -23.12 16.16
N ILE A 308 -4.85 -23.13 15.87
CA ILE A 308 -4.33 -23.19 14.51
C ILE A 308 -4.85 -24.44 13.79
N LYS A 309 -4.77 -25.60 14.45
CA LYS A 309 -5.28 -26.86 13.90
C LYS A 309 -6.81 -26.80 13.72
N ALA A 310 -7.53 -26.24 14.67
CA ALA A 310 -8.99 -26.11 14.60
C ALA A 310 -9.41 -25.22 13.42
N LEU A 311 -8.77 -24.07 13.22
CA LEU A 311 -9.03 -23.19 12.09
C LEU A 311 -8.72 -23.90 10.76
N ALA A 312 -7.58 -24.56 10.64
CA ALA A 312 -7.23 -25.30 9.43
C ALA A 312 -8.22 -26.41 9.10
N ARG A 313 -8.67 -27.16 10.11
CA ARG A 313 -9.71 -28.21 9.95
C ARG A 313 -11.09 -27.62 9.65
N ALA A 314 -11.44 -26.45 10.21
CA ALA A 314 -12.66 -25.74 9.87
C ALA A 314 -12.67 -25.29 8.40
N LEU A 315 -11.55 -24.75 7.90
CA LEU A 315 -11.38 -24.38 6.49
C LEU A 315 -11.46 -25.60 5.54
N GLN A 316 -11.04 -26.78 5.99
CA GLN A 316 -11.26 -28.02 5.22
C GLN A 316 -12.74 -28.40 5.13
N ARG A 317 -13.53 -28.14 6.17
CA ARG A 317 -14.98 -28.40 6.19
C ARG A 317 -15.76 -27.35 5.37
N VAL A 318 -15.24 -26.13 5.30
CA VAL A 318 -15.87 -25.00 4.60
C VAL A 318 -14.86 -24.37 3.62
N PRO A 319 -14.55 -25.03 2.49
CA PRO A 319 -13.53 -24.58 1.55
C PRO A 319 -13.81 -23.18 0.97
N LYS A 320 -15.08 -22.80 0.84
CA LYS A 320 -15.51 -21.47 0.37
C LYS A 320 -14.96 -20.30 1.19
N CYS A 321 -14.48 -20.55 2.42
CA CYS A 321 -13.81 -19.55 3.24
C CYS A 321 -12.28 -19.57 3.10
N ASN A 322 -11.70 -20.56 2.41
CA ASN A 322 -10.27 -20.68 2.16
C ASN A 322 -9.91 -20.10 0.78
N VAL A 323 -10.21 -18.83 0.58
CA VAL A 323 -10.18 -18.15 -0.72
C VAL A 323 -9.40 -16.84 -0.70
N SER A 324 -9.12 -16.30 -1.88
CA SER A 324 -8.57 -14.97 -2.08
C SER A 324 -9.33 -14.27 -3.20
N PHE A 325 -9.73 -13.02 -2.98
CA PHE A 325 -10.38 -12.19 -3.98
C PHE A 325 -9.34 -11.56 -4.92
N GLN A 326 -9.50 -11.80 -6.24
CA GLN A 326 -8.57 -11.35 -7.28
C GLN A 326 -9.32 -10.55 -8.38
N GLY A 327 -10.07 -9.51 -7.95
CA GLY A 327 -10.87 -8.71 -8.88
C GLY A 327 -12.06 -9.48 -9.43
N ASP A 328 -11.95 -10.00 -10.64
CA ASP A 328 -13.04 -10.73 -11.31
C ASP A 328 -13.02 -12.24 -11.05
N THR A 329 -12.05 -12.75 -10.26
CA THR A 329 -11.89 -14.16 -9.97
C THR A 329 -11.69 -14.43 -8.48
N LEU A 330 -12.00 -15.64 -8.01
CA LEU A 330 -11.67 -16.13 -6.70
C LEU A 330 -10.64 -17.27 -6.84
N PHE A 331 -9.57 -17.19 -6.02
CA PHE A 331 -8.67 -18.33 -5.86
C PHE A 331 -9.13 -19.15 -4.66
N GLU A 332 -9.60 -20.38 -4.88
CA GLU A 332 -9.92 -21.33 -3.84
C GLU A 332 -8.71 -22.24 -3.60
N TYR A 333 -8.23 -22.24 -2.35
CA TYR A 333 -7.03 -22.99 -1.97
C TYR A 333 -7.37 -24.40 -1.48
N SER A 334 -6.72 -25.40 -2.03
CA SER A 334 -6.84 -26.80 -1.59
C SER A 334 -6.07 -27.10 -0.30
N ARG A 335 -5.13 -26.21 0.09
CA ARG A 335 -4.25 -26.33 1.25
C ARG A 335 -4.55 -25.19 2.24
N GLN A 336 -4.41 -25.47 3.52
CA GLN A 336 -4.65 -24.50 4.59
C GLN A 336 -3.32 -24.04 5.18
N ASP A 337 -2.84 -22.90 4.73
CA ASP A 337 -1.62 -22.25 5.19
C ASP A 337 -2.00 -21.13 6.16
N ILE A 338 -1.80 -21.35 7.46
CA ILE A 338 -2.29 -20.46 8.50
C ILE A 338 -1.19 -19.49 8.92
N SER A 339 -1.40 -18.21 8.67
CA SER A 339 -0.56 -17.12 9.16
C SER A 339 -0.90 -16.81 10.61
N VAL A 340 0.09 -16.73 11.48
CA VAL A 340 -0.12 -16.47 12.91
C VAL A 340 0.53 -15.15 13.29
N ALA A 341 -0.26 -14.22 13.85
CA ALA A 341 0.26 -12.92 14.27
C ALA A 341 1.22 -13.06 15.46
N VAL A 342 2.46 -12.61 15.29
CA VAL A 342 3.53 -12.61 16.30
C VAL A 342 4.05 -11.20 16.48
N ALA A 343 4.11 -10.74 17.74
CA ALA A 343 4.75 -9.46 18.07
C ALA A 343 6.27 -9.63 18.03
N ALA A 344 6.93 -8.79 17.23
CA ALA A 344 8.38 -8.70 17.11
C ALA A 344 8.83 -7.26 17.43
N PRO A 345 10.11 -7.03 17.77
CA PRO A 345 10.63 -5.68 18.06
C PRO A 345 10.44 -4.70 16.88
N SER A 346 10.51 -5.19 15.64
CA SER A 346 10.30 -4.40 14.43
C SER A 346 8.83 -4.07 14.14
N GLY A 347 7.89 -4.75 14.79
CA GLY A 347 6.44 -4.63 14.58
C GLY A 347 5.75 -5.99 14.55
N LEU A 348 4.50 -6.03 14.07
CA LEU A 348 3.75 -7.27 13.93
C LEU A 348 4.18 -7.99 12.64
N ILE A 349 4.55 -9.27 12.77
CA ILE A 349 4.85 -10.14 11.63
C ILE A 349 4.00 -11.41 11.70
N THR A 350 3.72 -12.03 10.56
CA THR A 350 2.78 -13.17 10.46
C THR A 350 3.44 -14.40 9.82
N PRO A 351 4.28 -15.15 10.56
CA PRO A 351 4.80 -16.41 10.05
C PRO A 351 3.69 -17.40 9.67
N VAL A 352 3.95 -18.28 8.71
CA VAL A 352 2.96 -19.17 8.09
C VAL A 352 3.24 -20.61 8.43
N ILE A 353 2.28 -21.28 9.08
CA ILE A 353 2.26 -22.73 9.23
C ILE A 353 1.63 -23.32 7.97
N ARG A 354 2.45 -23.89 7.10
CA ARG A 354 1.98 -24.46 5.84
C ARG A 354 1.32 -25.82 6.06
N ASP A 355 0.26 -26.06 5.29
CA ASP A 355 -0.52 -27.31 5.33
C ASP A 355 -0.93 -27.74 6.76
N ALA A 356 -1.35 -26.77 7.57
CA ALA A 356 -1.74 -26.99 8.97
C ALA A 356 -2.86 -28.02 9.11
N GLY A 357 -3.71 -28.14 8.08
CA GLY A 357 -4.79 -29.12 8.05
C GLY A 357 -4.30 -30.57 8.12
N ARG A 358 -3.16 -30.90 7.52
CA ARG A 358 -2.58 -32.26 7.50
C ARG A 358 -1.55 -32.48 8.61
N LYS A 359 -0.88 -31.44 9.09
CA LYS A 359 0.14 -31.55 10.14
C LYS A 359 -0.43 -32.02 11.48
N GLY A 360 0.32 -32.83 12.20
CA GLY A 360 0.02 -33.22 13.56
C GLY A 360 0.26 -32.05 14.55
N LEU A 361 -0.40 -32.09 15.71
CA LEU A 361 -0.29 -31.03 16.72
C LEU A 361 1.14 -30.82 17.22
N ALA A 362 1.92 -31.88 17.41
CA ALA A 362 3.33 -31.81 17.82
C ALA A 362 4.17 -31.05 16.79
N GLN A 363 3.97 -31.35 15.50
CA GLN A 363 4.68 -30.69 14.41
C GLN A 363 4.30 -29.19 14.33
N ILE A 364 3.01 -28.84 14.44
CA ILE A 364 2.54 -27.45 14.46
C ILE A 364 3.20 -26.70 15.63
N SER A 365 3.23 -27.30 16.83
CA SER A 365 3.83 -26.68 18.02
C SER A 365 5.32 -26.42 17.86
N THR A 366 6.07 -27.37 17.31
CA THR A 366 7.52 -27.22 17.09
C THR A 366 7.80 -26.13 16.07
N GLU A 367 7.15 -26.21 14.90
CA GLU A 367 7.31 -25.25 13.82
C GLU A 367 6.90 -23.82 14.26
N MET A 368 5.79 -23.69 14.99
CA MET A 368 5.33 -22.40 15.49
C MET A 368 6.34 -21.78 16.46
N LYS A 369 6.96 -22.57 17.35
CA LYS A 369 8.00 -22.09 18.26
C LYS A 369 9.24 -21.62 17.50
N GLU A 370 9.70 -22.38 16.52
CA GLU A 370 10.85 -22.02 15.68
C GLU A 370 10.60 -20.71 14.94
N LEU A 371 9.46 -20.59 14.26
CA LEU A 371 9.08 -19.40 13.53
C LEU A 371 8.89 -18.19 14.44
N ALA A 372 8.28 -18.37 15.62
CA ALA A 372 8.12 -17.29 16.59
C ALA A 372 9.47 -16.79 17.16
N ASN A 373 10.44 -17.68 17.36
CA ASN A 373 11.78 -17.29 17.78
C ASN A 373 12.51 -16.54 16.67
N LYS A 374 12.48 -17.05 15.42
CA LYS A 374 13.02 -16.32 14.25
C LYS A 374 12.39 -14.95 14.07
N ALA A 375 11.06 -14.83 14.32
CA ALA A 375 10.35 -13.57 14.24
C ALA A 375 10.88 -12.54 15.25
N ARG A 376 11.09 -12.96 16.52
CA ARG A 376 11.64 -12.09 17.58
C ARG A 376 13.07 -11.69 17.32
N ASP A 377 13.86 -12.60 16.73
CA ASP A 377 15.26 -12.37 16.36
C ASP A 377 15.41 -11.57 15.06
N GLY A 378 14.32 -11.28 14.34
CA GLY A 378 14.38 -10.59 13.03
C GLY A 378 14.97 -11.44 11.90
N LYS A 379 14.97 -12.80 12.04
CA LYS A 379 15.62 -13.74 11.12
C LYS A 379 14.64 -14.52 10.24
N LEU A 380 13.37 -14.09 10.15
CA LEU A 380 12.39 -14.73 9.28
C LEU A 380 12.74 -14.49 7.82
N MET A 381 12.79 -15.57 7.05
CA MET A 381 12.94 -15.49 5.60
C MET A 381 11.59 -15.17 4.92
N PRO A 382 11.59 -14.47 3.74
CA PRO A 382 10.35 -14.11 3.04
C PRO A 382 9.38 -15.27 2.82
N GLN A 383 9.88 -16.45 2.47
CA GLN A 383 9.07 -17.64 2.30
C GLN A 383 8.39 -18.15 3.59
N GLU A 384 8.82 -17.71 4.77
CA GLU A 384 8.26 -18.14 6.06
C GLU A 384 7.07 -17.26 6.50
N TYR A 385 6.88 -16.07 5.91
CA TYR A 385 5.76 -15.17 6.24
C TYR A 385 4.89 -14.74 5.05
N GLN A 386 5.22 -15.17 3.83
CA GLN A 386 4.41 -14.90 2.64
C GLN A 386 3.53 -16.09 2.26
N GLY A 387 2.39 -15.84 1.61
CA GLY A 387 1.57 -16.87 0.97
C GLY A 387 0.66 -17.67 1.92
N GLY A 388 0.25 -17.14 3.06
CA GLY A 388 -0.81 -17.73 3.90
C GLY A 388 -2.18 -17.61 3.24
N THR A 389 -3.09 -18.55 3.54
CA THR A 389 -4.46 -18.56 3.00
C THR A 389 -5.48 -17.99 3.97
N ALA A 390 -5.19 -18.03 5.27
CA ALA A 390 -5.99 -17.43 6.34
C ALA A 390 -5.07 -17.02 7.49
N SER A 391 -5.53 -16.10 8.33
CA SER A 391 -4.76 -15.62 9.48
C SER A 391 -5.44 -15.94 10.82
N LEU A 392 -4.61 -16.09 11.87
CA LEU A 392 -5.04 -16.19 13.26
C LEU A 392 -4.32 -15.14 14.10
N SER A 393 -5.06 -14.33 14.83
CA SER A 393 -4.56 -13.35 15.79
C SER A 393 -5.05 -13.65 17.19
N ASN A 394 -4.14 -13.77 18.15
CA ASN A 394 -4.49 -14.10 19.55
C ASN A 394 -4.01 -12.98 20.49
N LEU A 395 -4.94 -12.28 21.11
CA LEU A 395 -4.69 -11.27 22.15
C LEU A 395 -5.19 -11.69 23.53
N GLY A 396 -5.55 -12.97 23.68
CA GLY A 396 -6.04 -13.50 24.97
C GLY A 396 -5.02 -13.39 26.10
N MET A 397 -3.73 -13.45 25.80
CA MET A 397 -2.67 -13.25 26.79
C MET A 397 -2.64 -11.86 27.43
N PHE A 398 -3.26 -10.87 26.78
CA PHE A 398 -3.38 -9.49 27.28
C PHE A 398 -4.71 -9.24 28.00
N GLY A 399 -5.53 -10.26 28.21
CA GLY A 399 -6.85 -10.12 28.80
C GLY A 399 -7.91 -9.49 27.88
N THR A 400 -7.62 -9.37 26.59
CA THR A 400 -8.59 -8.84 25.62
C THR A 400 -9.73 -9.83 25.46
N LYS A 401 -10.95 -9.41 25.79
CA LYS A 401 -12.15 -10.27 25.73
C LYS A 401 -12.53 -10.61 24.28
N GLN A 402 -12.58 -9.60 23.43
CA GLN A 402 -13.00 -9.66 22.03
C GLN A 402 -12.37 -8.51 21.25
N PHE A 403 -12.03 -8.74 20.01
CA PHE A 403 -11.58 -7.69 19.08
C PHE A 403 -11.81 -8.09 17.64
N ASP A 404 -11.87 -7.11 16.75
CA ASP A 404 -12.02 -7.29 15.32
C ASP A 404 -10.68 -7.03 14.63
N ALA A 405 -10.13 -8.06 13.98
CA ALA A 405 -8.86 -7.95 13.30
C ALA A 405 -9.04 -7.41 11.87
N VAL A 406 -8.04 -6.68 11.38
CA VAL A 406 -7.98 -6.26 9.97
C VAL A 406 -7.46 -7.41 9.13
N ILE A 407 -8.14 -7.71 8.02
CA ILE A 407 -7.73 -8.73 7.06
C ILE A 407 -6.36 -8.36 6.47
N ASN A 408 -5.49 -9.35 6.34
CA ASN A 408 -4.17 -9.19 5.70
C ASN A 408 -4.23 -9.68 4.23
N PRO A 409 -4.38 -8.80 3.25
CA PRO A 409 -4.45 -9.20 1.85
C PRO A 409 -3.19 -9.99 1.41
N PRO A 410 -3.34 -10.97 0.49
CA PRO A 410 -4.52 -11.31 -0.31
C PRO A 410 -5.51 -12.29 0.37
N GLN A 411 -5.34 -12.62 1.64
CA GLN A 411 -6.24 -13.50 2.38
C GLN A 411 -7.64 -12.88 2.48
N ALA A 412 -8.68 -13.71 2.45
CA ALA A 412 -10.06 -13.25 2.58
C ALA A 412 -10.61 -13.35 4.03
N MET A 413 -9.81 -13.86 4.97
CA MET A 413 -10.27 -13.95 6.36
C MET A 413 -9.13 -13.89 7.38
N ILE A 414 -9.48 -13.44 8.59
CA ILE A 414 -8.65 -13.54 9.79
C ILE A 414 -9.53 -13.89 10.99
N LEU A 415 -9.06 -14.82 11.81
CA LEU A 415 -9.70 -15.20 13.07
C LEU A 415 -9.01 -14.49 14.24
N ALA A 416 -9.75 -13.67 14.98
CA ALA A 416 -9.34 -13.02 16.21
C ALA A 416 -9.83 -13.82 17.41
N VAL A 417 -8.95 -14.17 18.35
CA VAL A 417 -9.31 -14.92 19.55
C VAL A 417 -8.94 -14.14 20.81
N GLY A 418 -9.92 -14.01 21.69
CA GLY A 418 -9.81 -13.34 22.98
C GLY A 418 -9.33 -14.26 24.12
N ALA A 419 -9.37 -13.71 25.33
CA ALA A 419 -9.02 -14.44 26.54
C ALA A 419 -10.05 -15.53 26.86
N GLY A 420 -9.57 -16.68 27.32
CA GLY A 420 -10.41 -17.69 27.96
C GLY A 420 -10.68 -17.31 29.42
N GLU A 421 -11.92 -16.98 29.73
CA GLU A 421 -12.36 -16.56 31.07
C GLU A 421 -13.40 -17.50 31.62
N GLN A 422 -13.40 -17.69 32.93
CA GLN A 422 -14.51 -18.40 33.61
C GLN A 422 -15.75 -17.49 33.63
N ARG A 423 -16.81 -17.96 32.97
CA ARG A 423 -18.10 -17.22 32.87
C ARG A 423 -19.25 -18.12 33.25
N PRO A 424 -20.36 -17.57 33.82
CA PRO A 424 -21.64 -18.29 33.90
C PRO A 424 -22.08 -18.70 32.49
N HIS A 425 -22.37 -19.97 32.29
CA HIS A 425 -22.77 -20.53 31.01
C HIS A 425 -23.82 -21.62 31.21
N VAL A 426 -24.71 -21.79 30.23
CA VAL A 426 -25.68 -22.90 30.28
C VAL A 426 -25.00 -24.15 29.72
N ILE A 427 -24.85 -25.17 30.53
CA ILE A 427 -24.25 -26.47 30.20
C ILE A 427 -25.31 -27.53 30.41
N ASP A 428 -25.68 -28.28 29.37
CA ASP A 428 -26.68 -29.35 29.40
C ASP A 428 -28.02 -28.92 30.06
N GLY A 429 -28.44 -27.68 29.81
CA GLY A 429 -29.70 -27.11 30.33
C GLY A 429 -29.62 -26.55 31.74
N ALA A 430 -28.48 -26.62 32.42
CA ALA A 430 -28.25 -26.08 33.75
C ALA A 430 -27.25 -24.94 33.74
N LEU A 431 -27.41 -23.98 34.66
CA LEU A 431 -26.42 -22.91 34.86
C LEU A 431 -25.16 -23.49 35.50
N GLY A 432 -24.03 -23.33 34.86
CA GLY A 432 -22.71 -23.75 35.33
C GLY A 432 -21.65 -22.67 35.13
N VAL A 433 -20.42 -23.00 35.42
CA VAL A 433 -19.24 -22.17 35.10
C VAL A 433 -18.44 -22.90 34.05
N ALA A 434 -18.14 -22.22 32.96
CA ALA A 434 -17.28 -22.71 31.87
C ALA A 434 -16.15 -21.73 31.56
N THR A 435 -15.05 -22.24 31.09
CA THR A 435 -13.99 -21.39 30.47
C THR A 435 -14.42 -21.08 29.04
N VAL A 436 -14.79 -19.82 28.80
CA VAL A 436 -15.34 -19.35 27.52
C VAL A 436 -14.41 -18.32 26.88
N MET A 437 -14.17 -18.47 25.60
CA MET A 437 -13.39 -17.58 24.76
C MET A 437 -14.30 -17.00 23.67
N SER A 438 -14.24 -15.70 23.43
CA SER A 438 -14.88 -15.09 22.25
C SER A 438 -13.93 -15.18 21.05
N ALA A 439 -14.44 -15.69 19.94
CA ALA A 439 -13.73 -15.78 18.67
C ALA A 439 -14.48 -14.96 17.61
N THR A 440 -13.81 -14.03 16.96
CA THR A 440 -14.36 -13.18 15.90
C THR A 440 -13.68 -13.46 14.57
N GLY A 441 -14.43 -13.92 13.59
CA GLY A 441 -13.97 -13.99 12.20
C GLY A 441 -14.23 -12.67 11.49
N SER A 442 -13.21 -12.08 10.90
CA SER A 442 -13.32 -10.98 9.93
C SER A 442 -13.22 -11.57 8.54
N PHE A 443 -14.20 -11.28 7.67
CA PHE A 443 -14.30 -11.84 6.33
C PHE A 443 -14.42 -10.75 5.27
N ASP A 444 -13.80 -10.97 4.12
CA ASP A 444 -13.97 -10.15 2.92
C ASP A 444 -15.31 -10.49 2.25
N HIS A 445 -16.30 -9.58 2.40
CA HIS A 445 -17.64 -9.82 1.89
C HIS A 445 -17.76 -9.83 0.36
N ARG A 446 -16.67 -9.56 -0.37
CA ARG A 446 -16.61 -9.76 -1.82
C ARG A 446 -16.39 -11.23 -2.21
N ALA A 447 -15.78 -12.00 -1.28
CA ALA A 447 -15.37 -13.39 -1.50
C ALA A 447 -16.14 -14.38 -0.63
N ILE A 448 -16.61 -13.96 0.55
CA ILE A 448 -17.23 -14.85 1.55
C ILE A 448 -18.56 -14.25 1.99
N ASP A 449 -19.63 -14.99 1.76
CA ASP A 449 -20.98 -14.62 2.21
C ASP A 449 -21.14 -14.84 3.72
N GLY A 450 -22.08 -14.09 4.32
CA GLY A 450 -22.37 -14.20 5.75
C GLY A 450 -22.74 -15.63 6.20
N ALA A 451 -23.44 -16.38 5.35
CA ALA A 451 -23.80 -17.77 5.64
C ALA A 451 -22.57 -18.71 5.63
N ASP A 452 -21.66 -18.57 4.67
CA ASP A 452 -20.43 -19.36 4.57
C ASP A 452 -19.50 -19.04 5.76
N GLY A 453 -19.34 -17.75 6.09
CA GLY A 453 -18.60 -17.31 7.27
C GLY A 453 -19.19 -17.86 8.59
N ALA A 454 -20.52 -17.85 8.74
CA ALA A 454 -21.18 -18.41 9.91
C ALA A 454 -20.99 -19.94 10.02
N GLN A 455 -21.04 -20.67 8.90
CA GLN A 455 -20.72 -22.09 8.86
C GLN A 455 -19.27 -22.37 9.27
N LEU A 456 -18.32 -21.55 8.84
CA LEU A 456 -16.92 -21.66 9.27
C LEU A 456 -16.79 -21.46 10.77
N MET A 457 -17.40 -20.40 11.32
CA MET A 457 -17.36 -20.12 12.75
C MET A 457 -18.01 -21.24 13.57
N GLN A 458 -19.12 -21.80 13.09
CA GLN A 458 -19.76 -22.97 13.71
C GLN A 458 -18.86 -24.20 13.66
N ALA A 459 -18.22 -24.48 12.50
CA ALA A 459 -17.31 -25.62 12.39
C ALA A 459 -16.09 -25.47 13.31
N PHE A 460 -15.54 -24.25 13.43
CA PHE A 460 -14.47 -23.91 14.36
C PHE A 460 -14.91 -24.15 15.81
N GLN A 461 -16.06 -23.61 16.21
CA GLN A 461 -16.64 -23.81 17.56
C GLN A 461 -16.79 -25.29 17.88
N GLN A 462 -17.40 -26.07 16.99
CA GLN A 462 -17.60 -27.51 17.19
C GLN A 462 -16.27 -28.27 17.37
N LEU A 463 -15.23 -27.89 16.59
CA LEU A 463 -13.91 -28.53 16.69
C LEU A 463 -13.18 -28.20 17.99
N VAL A 464 -13.37 -27.01 18.53
CA VAL A 464 -12.78 -26.58 19.80
C VAL A 464 -13.52 -27.20 20.97
N GLU A 465 -14.86 -27.22 20.95
CA GLU A 465 -15.70 -27.81 22.00
C GLU A 465 -15.67 -29.35 22.02
N ASN A 466 -15.39 -29.98 20.84
CA ASN A 466 -15.24 -31.43 20.69
C ASN A 466 -13.89 -31.76 20.06
N PRO A 467 -12.78 -31.59 20.79
CA PRO A 467 -11.46 -31.49 20.21
C PRO A 467 -10.85 -32.84 19.76
N MET A 468 -11.53 -33.96 19.93
CA MET A 468 -11.06 -35.27 19.41
C MET A 468 -10.87 -35.26 17.90
N GLY A 469 -11.67 -34.47 17.16
CA GLY A 469 -11.51 -34.27 15.72
C GLY A 469 -10.24 -33.52 15.29
N LEU A 470 -9.44 -33.03 16.22
CA LEU A 470 -8.15 -32.37 15.95
C LEU A 470 -6.98 -33.37 15.91
N VAL A 471 -7.14 -34.54 16.52
CA VAL A 471 -6.08 -35.57 16.64
C VAL A 471 -6.24 -36.72 15.65
N VAL A 472 -7.38 -36.77 14.95
CA VAL A 472 -7.68 -37.79 13.91
C VAL A 472 -7.29 -37.33 12.51
#